data_709bc25f9072b50006f5390dd6d037cb
#
_entry.id   709bc25f9072b50006f5390dd6d037cb
#
_cell.length_a   1.000
_cell.length_b   1.000
_cell.length_c   1.000
_cell.angle_alpha   90.00
_cell.angle_beta   90.00
_cell.angle_gamma   90.00
#
_symmetry.space_group_name_H-M   'P 1'
#
loop_
_entity.id
_entity.type
_entity.pdbx_description
1 polymer ?
#
loop_
_entity_poly.entity_id
_entity_poly.type
_entity_poly.pdbx_seq_one_letter_code
_entity_poly.pdbx_strand_id
1 'polypeptide(L)'
;MLTVQNRGMAENKPGTLILLRHGQSEWNASNQFTGWVDVRLTEKGEAEAKRGGELLVEKNVLPDVLYTSLLRRAIQTAQIALDAADRHWIPVVRDWRLNERHYGKLQGLNKAEIKKEFGDEQFMLWRRSYNTPPPAIDPENEYSQTHDPRYANLDEVPLTECLLDVVNRLVPYYHESIEQDLKAGKNVMVAAHGNSLRALVKYLDNISCLLYTSPSPRD
;
A
#
# COMPACT_ATOMS: atom_id res chain seq x y z
N MET A 1 -33.17 28.75 29.68
CA MET A 1 -32.84 27.46 30.34
C MET A 1 -32.60 26.45 29.24
N LEU A 2 -31.33 26.22 28.89
CA LEU A 2 -30.97 25.26 27.81
C LEU A 2 -30.74 23.91 28.46
N THR A 3 -31.61 22.96 28.14
CA THR A 3 -31.49 21.56 28.57
C THR A 3 -30.48 20.86 27.63
N VAL A 4 -29.29 20.59 28.13
CA VAL A 4 -28.34 19.74 27.45
C VAL A 4 -28.82 18.31 27.63
N GLN A 5 -29.43 17.71 26.61
CA GLN A 5 -29.68 16.28 26.59
C GLN A 5 -28.35 15.55 26.40
N ASN A 6 -27.96 14.81 27.44
CA ASN A 6 -26.88 13.86 27.39
C ASN A 6 -27.30 12.74 26.42
N ARG A 7 -26.86 12.81 25.16
CA ARG A 7 -26.99 11.70 24.22
C ARG A 7 -26.06 10.61 24.74
N GLY A 8 -26.66 9.57 25.32
CA GLY A 8 -25.95 8.37 25.71
C GLY A 8 -25.04 7.93 24.56
N MET A 9 -23.80 7.57 24.89
CA MET A 9 -22.87 6.99 23.95
C MET A 9 -23.50 5.70 23.42
N ALA A 10 -24.11 5.77 22.22
CA ALA A 10 -24.37 4.58 21.46
C ALA A 10 -22.98 3.93 21.22
N GLU A 11 -22.80 2.65 21.56
CA GLU A 11 -21.63 1.90 21.15
C GLU A 11 -21.48 2.08 19.63
N ASN A 12 -20.52 2.89 19.22
CA ASN A 12 -20.29 3.14 17.79
C ASN A 12 -19.88 1.82 17.17
N LYS A 13 -20.72 1.29 16.29
CA LYS A 13 -20.34 0.15 15.46
C LYS A 13 -19.06 0.54 14.70
N PRO A 14 -18.02 -0.30 14.72
CA PRO A 14 -16.79 0.00 13.99
C PRO A 14 -17.07 0.26 12.52
N GLY A 15 -16.34 1.19 11.93
CA GLY A 15 -16.41 1.49 10.50
C GLY A 15 -15.88 0.36 9.63
N THR A 16 -16.03 0.51 8.32
CA THR A 16 -15.57 -0.47 7.32
C THR A 16 -14.17 -0.12 6.85
N LEU A 17 -13.25 -1.10 6.86
CA LEU A 17 -11.94 -0.97 6.22
C LEU A 17 -12.04 -1.36 4.74
N ILE A 18 -11.69 -0.43 3.87
CA ILE A 18 -11.69 -0.59 2.41
C ILE A 18 -10.25 -0.63 1.94
N LEU A 19 -9.82 -1.72 1.34
CA LEU A 19 -8.46 -1.90 0.82
C LEU A 19 -8.47 -1.77 -0.71
N LEU A 20 -7.76 -0.76 -1.23
CA LEU A 20 -7.64 -0.50 -2.66
C LEU A 20 -6.17 -0.63 -3.09
N ARG A 21 -5.86 -1.60 -3.94
CA ARG A 21 -4.54 -1.68 -4.58
C ARG A 21 -4.50 -0.72 -5.76
N HIS A 22 -3.35 -0.05 -5.95
CA HIS A 22 -3.13 0.80 -7.12
C HIS A 22 -3.33 0.04 -8.44
N GLY A 23 -3.79 0.74 -9.48
CA GLY A 23 -3.91 0.22 -10.83
C GLY A 23 -2.57 -0.15 -11.47
N GLN A 24 -2.60 -0.70 -12.68
CA GLN A 24 -1.39 -1.07 -13.41
C GLN A 24 -0.47 0.14 -13.58
N SER A 25 0.80 0.01 -13.19
CA SER A 25 1.85 1.01 -13.43
C SER A 25 2.68 0.66 -14.68
N GLU A 26 3.43 1.66 -15.20
CA GLU A 26 4.35 1.47 -16.33
C GLU A 26 5.28 0.28 -16.13
N TRP A 27 5.87 0.13 -14.93
CA TRP A 27 6.77 -0.97 -14.61
C TRP A 27 6.06 -2.29 -14.28
N ASN A 28 4.77 -2.27 -13.96
CA ASN A 28 3.98 -3.50 -13.98
C ASN A 28 3.78 -3.99 -15.42
N ALA A 29 3.50 -3.08 -16.36
CA ALA A 29 3.32 -3.41 -17.78
C ALA A 29 4.61 -3.94 -18.41
N SER A 30 5.78 -3.36 -18.08
CA SER A 30 7.10 -3.79 -18.56
C SER A 30 7.74 -4.92 -17.75
N ASN A 31 7.01 -5.49 -16.77
CA ASN A 31 7.47 -6.60 -15.92
C ASN A 31 8.75 -6.30 -15.11
N GLN A 32 8.89 -5.08 -14.59
CA GLN A 32 10.02 -4.66 -13.77
C GLN A 32 9.69 -4.67 -12.27
N PHE A 33 10.72 -4.82 -11.44
CA PHE A 33 10.61 -4.60 -10.01
C PHE A 33 10.50 -3.10 -9.72
N THR A 34 9.42 -2.66 -9.08
CA THR A 34 9.16 -1.22 -8.86
C THR A 34 9.63 -0.75 -7.47
N GLY A 35 9.20 -1.41 -6.41
CA GLY A 35 9.53 -0.98 -5.05
C GLY A 35 9.12 0.47 -4.75
N TRP A 36 10.09 1.27 -4.29
CA TRP A 36 9.90 2.68 -3.95
C TRP A 36 10.15 3.64 -5.13
N VAL A 37 10.54 3.13 -6.29
CA VAL A 37 10.66 3.97 -7.49
C VAL A 37 9.29 4.52 -7.88
N ASP A 38 9.23 5.82 -8.17
CA ASP A 38 7.98 6.57 -8.32
C ASP A 38 7.50 6.64 -9.78
N VAL A 39 6.94 5.53 -10.26
CA VAL A 39 6.41 5.38 -11.63
C VAL A 39 4.93 5.75 -11.72
N ARG A 40 4.49 6.12 -12.93
CA ARG A 40 3.10 6.49 -13.23
C ARG A 40 2.19 5.28 -13.41
N LEU A 41 0.89 5.52 -13.37
CA LEU A 41 -0.09 4.57 -13.88
C LEU A 41 -0.05 4.54 -15.41
N THR A 42 -0.44 3.41 -16.00
CA THR A 42 -0.82 3.33 -17.41
C THR A 42 -2.28 3.77 -17.58
N GLU A 43 -2.73 4.03 -18.81
CA GLU A 43 -4.15 4.28 -19.10
C GLU A 43 -5.06 3.17 -18.57
N LYS A 44 -4.61 1.91 -18.68
CA LYS A 44 -5.30 0.77 -18.07
C LYS A 44 -5.37 0.89 -16.55
N GLY A 45 -4.29 1.32 -15.90
CA GLY A 45 -4.24 1.53 -14.46
C GLY A 45 -5.18 2.63 -13.99
N GLU A 46 -5.33 3.70 -14.77
CA GLU A 46 -6.30 4.77 -14.51
C GLU A 46 -7.75 4.29 -14.67
N ALA A 47 -8.04 3.49 -15.71
CA ALA A 47 -9.34 2.87 -15.89
C ALA A 47 -9.67 1.89 -14.74
N GLU A 48 -8.70 1.10 -14.27
CA GLU A 48 -8.86 0.23 -13.10
C GLU A 48 -9.13 1.05 -11.81
N ALA A 49 -8.47 2.19 -11.64
CA ALA A 49 -8.71 3.09 -10.51
C ALA A 49 -10.12 3.69 -10.53
N LYS A 50 -10.58 4.15 -11.70
CA LYS A 50 -11.96 4.64 -11.91
C LYS A 50 -12.98 3.55 -11.57
N ARG A 51 -12.77 2.33 -12.10
CA ARG A 51 -13.65 1.19 -11.79
C ARG A 51 -13.69 0.88 -10.29
N GLY A 52 -12.58 1.04 -9.59
CA GLY A 52 -12.51 0.94 -8.12
C GLY A 52 -13.47 1.92 -7.43
N GLY A 53 -13.50 3.18 -7.84
CA GLY A 53 -14.42 4.19 -7.34
C GLY A 53 -15.90 3.89 -7.64
N GLU A 54 -16.20 3.47 -8.87
CA GLU A 54 -17.56 3.06 -9.25
C GLU A 54 -18.08 1.90 -8.39
N LEU A 55 -17.20 0.92 -8.07
CA LEU A 55 -17.54 -0.20 -7.20
C LEU A 55 -17.89 0.24 -5.77
N LEU A 56 -17.25 1.30 -5.24
CA LEU A 56 -17.60 1.85 -3.93
C LEU A 56 -19.04 2.36 -3.91
N VAL A 57 -19.46 3.03 -4.98
CA VAL A 57 -20.83 3.52 -5.14
C VAL A 57 -21.80 2.36 -5.30
N GLU A 58 -21.53 1.42 -6.21
CA GLU A 58 -22.38 0.25 -6.47
C GLU A 58 -22.62 -0.61 -5.21
N LYS A 59 -21.59 -0.72 -4.34
CA LYS A 59 -21.68 -1.48 -3.09
C LYS A 59 -22.19 -0.66 -1.91
N ASN A 60 -22.46 0.62 -2.11
CA ASN A 60 -22.85 1.56 -1.06
C ASN A 60 -21.86 1.54 0.14
N VAL A 61 -20.56 1.49 -0.17
CA VAL A 61 -19.47 1.52 0.83
C VAL A 61 -18.58 2.70 0.52
N LEU A 62 -19.00 3.89 0.95
CA LEU A 62 -18.29 5.13 0.68
C LEU A 62 -17.32 5.47 1.82
N PRO A 63 -16.07 5.87 1.51
CA PRO A 63 -15.11 6.23 2.54
C PRO A 63 -15.39 7.61 3.15
N ASP A 64 -15.03 7.76 4.42
CA ASP A 64 -15.04 9.02 5.18
C ASP A 64 -13.63 9.61 5.33
N VAL A 65 -12.61 8.79 5.17
CA VAL A 65 -11.19 9.18 5.20
C VAL A 65 -10.36 8.26 4.32
N LEU A 66 -9.33 8.82 3.69
CA LEU A 66 -8.37 8.08 2.87
C LEU A 66 -6.98 8.10 3.50
N TYR A 67 -6.36 6.93 3.59
CA TYR A 67 -4.94 6.75 3.87
C TYR A 67 -4.23 6.23 2.62
N THR A 68 -3.09 6.83 2.25
CA THR A 68 -2.31 6.39 1.09
C THR A 68 -0.81 6.57 1.31
N SER A 69 -0.01 5.96 0.45
CA SER A 69 1.45 6.06 0.49
C SER A 69 1.97 7.39 -0.08
N LEU A 70 3.30 7.55 -0.10
CA LEU A 70 3.97 8.66 -0.78
C LEU A 70 4.24 8.40 -2.26
N LEU A 71 3.85 7.24 -2.79
CA LEU A 71 4.13 6.85 -4.16
C LEU A 71 3.00 7.25 -5.11
N ARG A 72 3.36 7.92 -6.20
CA ARG A 72 2.46 8.51 -7.19
C ARG A 72 1.35 7.58 -7.64
N ARG A 73 1.66 6.34 -7.99
CA ARG A 73 0.68 5.37 -8.48
C ARG A 73 -0.45 5.07 -7.49
N ALA A 74 -0.17 5.06 -6.18
CA ALA A 74 -1.20 4.89 -5.16
C ALA A 74 -2.01 6.17 -4.96
N ILE A 75 -1.32 7.33 -4.94
CA ILE A 75 -1.96 8.65 -4.83
C ILE A 75 -2.91 8.89 -6.02
N GLN A 76 -2.46 8.66 -7.26
CA GLN A 76 -3.29 8.82 -8.45
C GLN A 76 -4.48 7.87 -8.47
N THR A 77 -4.25 6.58 -8.11
CA THR A 77 -5.34 5.61 -7.98
C THR A 77 -6.41 6.08 -6.99
N ALA A 78 -5.97 6.56 -5.83
CA ALA A 78 -6.88 7.07 -4.81
C ALA A 78 -7.67 8.29 -5.31
N GLN A 79 -7.01 9.26 -5.94
CA GLN A 79 -7.65 10.47 -6.48
C GLN A 79 -8.71 10.13 -7.52
N ILE A 80 -8.38 9.26 -8.49
CA ILE A 80 -9.30 8.83 -9.55
C ILE A 80 -10.50 8.06 -8.95
N ALA A 81 -10.24 7.18 -7.97
CA ALA A 81 -11.31 6.43 -7.32
C ALA A 81 -12.24 7.32 -6.48
N LEU A 82 -11.69 8.30 -5.76
CA LEU A 82 -12.49 9.26 -4.99
C LEU A 82 -13.30 10.17 -5.89
N ASP A 83 -12.75 10.62 -7.02
CA ASP A 83 -13.47 11.41 -8.02
C ASP A 83 -14.66 10.62 -8.58
N ALA A 84 -14.44 9.38 -9.02
CA ALA A 84 -15.48 8.49 -9.51
C ALA A 84 -16.57 8.14 -8.47
N ALA A 85 -16.24 8.23 -7.17
CA ALA A 85 -17.15 8.00 -6.06
C ALA A 85 -17.79 9.29 -5.50
N ASP A 86 -17.51 10.47 -6.09
CA ASP A 86 -17.90 11.79 -5.55
C ASP A 86 -17.46 11.99 -4.09
N ARG A 87 -16.23 11.58 -3.78
CA ARG A 87 -15.62 11.63 -2.44
C ARG A 87 -14.28 12.36 -2.39
N HIS A 88 -13.91 13.11 -3.42
CA HIS A 88 -12.64 13.85 -3.48
C HIS A 88 -12.46 14.89 -2.36
N TRP A 89 -13.53 15.28 -1.70
CA TRP A 89 -13.55 16.26 -0.61
C TRP A 89 -13.19 15.71 0.78
N ILE A 90 -13.09 14.37 0.96
CA ILE A 90 -12.78 13.77 2.25
C ILE A 90 -11.31 14.00 2.67
N PRO A 91 -10.99 13.93 3.98
CA PRO A 91 -9.60 14.01 4.45
C PRO A 91 -8.71 12.94 3.83
N VAL A 92 -7.48 13.34 3.46
CA VAL A 92 -6.46 12.46 2.88
C VAL A 92 -5.19 12.54 3.71
N VAL A 93 -4.76 11.39 4.22
CA VAL A 93 -3.52 11.23 4.98
C VAL A 93 -2.52 10.43 4.15
N ARG A 94 -1.30 10.96 3.99
CA ARG A 94 -0.20 10.30 3.27
C ARG A 94 0.89 9.93 4.26
N ASP A 95 1.32 8.67 4.19
CA ASP A 95 2.39 8.19 5.06
C ASP A 95 3.28 7.17 4.34
N TRP A 96 4.60 7.30 4.51
CA TRP A 96 5.58 6.41 3.90
C TRP A 96 5.44 4.95 4.38
N ARG A 97 4.91 4.73 5.58
CA ARG A 97 4.68 3.39 6.14
C ARG A 97 3.67 2.57 5.33
N LEU A 98 2.92 3.22 4.42
CA LEU A 98 2.05 2.57 3.44
C LEU A 98 2.74 2.31 2.09
N ASN A 99 4.00 2.72 1.89
CA ASN A 99 4.73 2.45 0.66
C ASN A 99 4.81 0.95 0.34
N GLU A 100 5.06 0.63 -0.93
CA GLU A 100 5.40 -0.72 -1.36
C GLU A 100 6.65 -1.23 -0.63
N ARG A 101 6.88 -2.52 -0.61
CA ARG A 101 8.12 -3.12 -0.15
C ARG A 101 9.29 -2.62 -1.01
N HIS A 102 10.39 -2.22 -0.36
CA HIS A 102 11.59 -1.82 -1.05
C HIS A 102 12.32 -3.05 -1.64
N TYR A 103 12.46 -3.11 -2.96
CA TYR A 103 13.06 -4.25 -3.63
C TYR A 103 14.60 -4.20 -3.73
N GLY A 104 15.24 -3.27 -3.04
CA GLY A 104 16.69 -3.16 -3.01
C GLY A 104 17.29 -3.03 -4.41
N LYS A 105 18.39 -3.74 -4.63
CA LYS A 105 19.13 -3.75 -5.91
C LYS A 105 18.29 -4.25 -7.11
N LEU A 106 17.14 -4.89 -6.87
CA LEU A 106 16.28 -5.37 -7.94
C LEU A 106 15.40 -4.27 -8.57
N GLN A 107 15.29 -3.08 -7.94
CA GLN A 107 14.51 -1.96 -8.48
C GLN A 107 14.98 -1.61 -9.90
N GLY A 108 14.05 -1.50 -10.84
CA GLY A 108 14.30 -1.26 -12.26
C GLY A 108 14.62 -2.50 -13.11
N LEU A 109 14.99 -3.62 -12.49
CA LEU A 109 15.37 -4.83 -13.22
C LEU A 109 14.14 -5.63 -13.68
N ASN A 110 14.27 -6.27 -14.86
CA ASN A 110 13.21 -7.12 -15.41
C ASN A 110 13.09 -8.44 -14.64
N LYS A 111 11.88 -8.78 -14.24
CA LYS A 111 11.63 -9.99 -13.42
C LYS A 111 11.98 -11.30 -14.14
N ALA A 112 11.76 -11.37 -15.46
CA ALA A 112 12.08 -12.57 -16.24
C ALA A 112 13.60 -12.77 -16.39
N GLU A 113 14.36 -11.67 -16.53
CA GLU A 113 15.82 -11.69 -16.60
C GLU A 113 16.42 -12.12 -15.26
N ILE A 114 15.97 -11.56 -14.16
CA ILE A 114 16.41 -11.97 -12.81
C ILE A 114 16.11 -13.43 -12.54
N LYS A 115 14.90 -13.91 -12.94
CA LYS A 115 14.55 -15.33 -12.83
C LYS A 115 15.48 -16.21 -13.65
N LYS A 116 15.85 -15.79 -14.86
CA LYS A 116 16.77 -16.52 -15.74
C LYS A 116 18.20 -16.55 -15.19
N GLU A 117 18.65 -15.44 -14.60
CA GLU A 117 20.03 -15.29 -14.09
C GLU A 117 20.23 -16.05 -12.77
N PHE A 118 19.30 -15.94 -11.81
CA PHE A 118 19.46 -16.47 -10.45
C PHE A 118 18.67 -17.76 -10.18
N GLY A 119 17.86 -18.20 -11.13
CA GLY A 119 17.01 -19.38 -10.99
C GLY A 119 15.72 -19.12 -10.21
N ASP A 120 14.77 -20.07 -10.33
CA ASP A 120 13.42 -19.96 -9.76
C ASP A 120 13.43 -19.85 -8.24
N GLU A 121 14.28 -20.64 -7.57
CA GLU A 121 14.33 -20.71 -6.12
C GLU A 121 14.76 -19.36 -5.53
N GLN A 122 15.90 -18.81 -5.98
CA GLN A 122 16.40 -17.52 -5.48
C GLN A 122 15.47 -16.36 -5.83
N PHE A 123 14.91 -16.38 -7.07
CA PHE A 123 13.91 -15.40 -7.49
C PHE A 123 12.68 -15.42 -6.58
N MET A 124 12.18 -16.61 -6.24
CA MET A 124 11.02 -16.75 -5.35
C MET A 124 11.34 -16.37 -3.92
N LEU A 125 12.54 -16.65 -3.41
CA LEU A 125 12.99 -16.17 -2.10
C LEU A 125 12.93 -14.64 -2.02
N TRP A 126 13.55 -13.93 -2.96
CA TRP A 126 13.51 -12.46 -2.96
C TRP A 126 12.12 -11.89 -3.18
N ARG A 127 11.27 -12.60 -3.91
CA ARG A 127 9.94 -12.11 -4.26
C ARG A 127 8.88 -12.43 -3.21
N ARG A 128 8.97 -13.57 -2.53
CA ARG A 128 7.88 -14.14 -1.71
C ARG A 128 8.24 -14.47 -0.28
N SER A 129 9.50 -14.59 0.05
CA SER A 129 9.90 -14.89 1.43
C SER A 129 9.36 -13.85 2.41
N TYR A 130 9.02 -14.31 3.59
CA TYR A 130 8.57 -13.46 4.67
C TYR A 130 9.73 -12.63 5.28
N ASN A 131 10.91 -13.25 5.42
CA ASN A 131 12.04 -12.71 6.16
C ASN A 131 13.36 -12.60 5.36
N THR A 132 13.35 -12.90 4.05
CA THR A 132 14.54 -12.79 3.21
C THR A 132 14.42 -11.61 2.26
N PRO A 133 15.12 -10.50 2.52
CA PRO A 133 15.11 -9.35 1.63
C PRO A 133 15.94 -9.61 0.35
N PRO A 134 15.66 -8.90 -0.75
CA PRO A 134 16.60 -8.78 -1.85
C PRO A 134 17.92 -8.12 -1.40
N PRO A 135 19.01 -8.21 -2.19
CA PRO A 135 20.23 -7.48 -1.91
C PRO A 135 19.97 -5.97 -1.77
N ALA A 136 20.63 -5.32 -0.81
CA ALA A 136 20.50 -3.88 -0.61
C ALA A 136 20.95 -3.10 -1.85
N ILE A 137 20.24 -2.00 -2.16
CA ILE A 137 20.63 -1.06 -3.21
C ILE A 137 21.80 -0.20 -2.71
N ASP A 138 22.68 0.22 -3.63
CA ASP A 138 23.69 1.22 -3.33
C ASP A 138 22.97 2.56 -3.06
N PRO A 139 23.30 3.28 -1.95
CA PRO A 139 22.75 4.60 -1.68
C PRO A 139 22.88 5.61 -2.83
N GLU A 140 23.93 5.51 -3.64
CA GLU A 140 24.19 6.39 -4.80
C GLU A 140 23.58 5.89 -6.11
N ASN A 141 22.84 4.78 -6.08
CA ASN A 141 22.15 4.29 -7.28
C ASN A 141 21.00 5.22 -7.66
N GLU A 142 20.75 5.41 -8.97
CA GLU A 142 19.67 6.26 -9.49
C GLU A 142 18.27 5.89 -9.00
N TYR A 143 18.05 4.63 -8.61
CA TYR A 143 16.79 4.12 -8.05
C TYR A 143 16.78 4.07 -6.52
N SER A 144 17.81 4.58 -5.85
CA SER A 144 17.81 4.75 -4.39
C SER A 144 16.96 5.95 -3.99
N GLN A 145 16.36 5.89 -2.80
CA GLN A 145 15.60 6.98 -2.22
C GLN A 145 16.35 7.72 -1.10
N THR A 146 17.64 7.43 -0.91
CA THR A 146 18.48 8.00 0.16
C THR A 146 18.46 9.53 0.15
N HIS A 147 18.44 10.16 -1.04
CA HIS A 147 18.43 11.61 -1.19
C HIS A 147 17.07 12.19 -1.61
N ASP A 148 16.02 11.40 -1.54
CA ASP A 148 14.67 11.85 -1.92
C ASP A 148 14.06 12.70 -0.79
N PRO A 149 13.66 13.96 -1.06
CA PRO A 149 13.14 14.88 -0.06
C PRO A 149 11.85 14.39 0.62
N ARG A 150 11.12 13.44 0.03
CA ARG A 150 9.94 12.83 0.64
C ARG A 150 10.26 12.04 1.90
N TYR A 151 11.50 11.62 2.05
CA TYR A 151 11.98 10.77 3.14
C TYR A 151 13.03 11.47 4.03
N ALA A 152 13.23 12.78 3.86
CA ALA A 152 14.23 13.55 4.60
C ALA A 152 14.03 13.55 6.12
N ASN A 153 12.83 13.24 6.60
CA ASN A 153 12.50 13.16 8.03
C ASN A 153 12.64 11.74 8.60
N LEU A 154 13.10 10.78 7.83
CA LEU A 154 13.40 9.44 8.33
C LEU A 154 14.82 9.39 8.87
N ASP A 155 14.99 8.75 10.03
CA ASP A 155 16.32 8.49 10.60
C ASP A 155 17.18 7.67 9.63
N GLU A 156 16.54 6.70 8.95
CA GLU A 156 17.16 5.85 7.93
C GLU A 156 16.16 5.48 6.83
N VAL A 157 16.55 5.71 5.58
CA VAL A 157 15.78 5.25 4.41
C VAL A 157 16.15 3.79 4.14
N PRO A 158 15.18 2.85 4.05
CA PRO A 158 15.50 1.44 3.83
C PRO A 158 16.18 1.24 2.47
N LEU A 159 17.28 0.49 2.45
CA LEU A 159 17.98 0.10 1.22
C LEU A 159 17.45 -1.23 0.65
N THR A 160 16.66 -1.95 1.40
CA THR A 160 15.94 -3.19 1.01
C THR A 160 14.93 -3.55 2.09
N GLU A 161 13.89 -4.31 1.74
CA GLU A 161 12.91 -4.83 2.69
C GLU A 161 12.48 -6.26 2.33
N CYS A 162 12.29 -7.10 3.32
CA CYS A 162 11.44 -8.29 3.26
C CYS A 162 10.01 -7.95 3.70
N LEU A 163 9.10 -8.92 3.71
CA LEU A 163 7.71 -8.66 4.12
C LEU A 163 7.60 -8.35 5.62
N LEU A 164 8.45 -8.94 6.46
CA LEU A 164 8.51 -8.66 7.90
C LEU A 164 8.80 -7.19 8.17
N ASP A 165 9.71 -6.57 7.41
CA ASP A 165 10.05 -5.15 7.57
C ASP A 165 8.83 -4.27 7.25
N VAL A 166 8.07 -4.62 6.20
CA VAL A 166 6.81 -3.94 5.86
C VAL A 166 5.78 -4.09 7.00
N VAL A 167 5.65 -5.28 7.59
CA VAL A 167 4.76 -5.51 8.75
C VAL A 167 5.20 -4.63 9.94
N ASN A 168 6.50 -4.59 10.22
CA ASN A 168 7.06 -3.85 11.36
C ASN A 168 6.82 -2.34 11.29
N ARG A 169 6.82 -1.75 10.07
CA ARG A 169 6.54 -0.31 9.90
C ARG A 169 5.04 0.00 9.78
N LEU A 170 4.26 -0.91 9.21
CA LEU A 170 2.86 -0.67 8.90
C LEU A 170 1.93 -0.93 10.08
N VAL A 171 2.14 -2.01 10.85
CA VAL A 171 1.25 -2.40 11.95
C VAL A 171 1.18 -1.34 13.07
N PRO A 172 2.29 -0.77 13.54
CA PRO A 172 2.21 0.35 14.50
C PRO A 172 1.39 1.53 13.95
N TYR A 173 1.60 1.89 12.69
CA TYR A 173 0.85 2.98 12.04
C TYR A 173 -0.65 2.66 11.91
N TYR A 174 -0.99 1.41 11.62
CA TYR A 174 -2.39 0.97 11.61
C TYR A 174 -3.04 1.25 12.97
N HIS A 175 -2.40 0.88 14.07
CA HIS A 175 -2.93 1.10 15.41
C HIS A 175 -3.01 2.56 15.82
N GLU A 176 -1.98 3.34 15.46
CA GLU A 176 -1.89 4.77 15.81
C GLU A 176 -2.95 5.63 15.10
N SER A 177 -3.30 5.28 13.86
CA SER A 177 -4.08 6.15 12.99
C SER A 177 -5.31 5.47 12.41
N ILE A 178 -5.14 4.42 11.61
CA ILE A 178 -6.20 3.79 10.82
C ILE A 178 -7.26 3.15 11.73
N GLU A 179 -6.82 2.39 12.72
CA GLU A 179 -7.69 1.71 13.68
C GLU A 179 -8.50 2.71 14.51
N GLN A 180 -7.94 3.88 14.83
CA GLN A 180 -8.64 4.91 15.61
C GLN A 180 -9.84 5.47 14.84
N ASP A 181 -9.67 5.73 13.55
CA ASP A 181 -10.76 6.18 12.69
C ASP A 181 -11.83 5.09 12.52
N LEU A 182 -11.43 3.82 12.38
CA LEU A 182 -12.36 2.70 12.34
C LEU A 182 -13.17 2.56 13.65
N LYS A 183 -12.51 2.68 14.80
CA LYS A 183 -13.16 2.67 16.14
C LYS A 183 -14.11 3.85 16.32
N ALA A 184 -13.84 4.98 15.69
CA ALA A 184 -14.72 6.14 15.65
C ALA A 184 -15.95 5.96 14.72
N GLY A 185 -16.08 4.80 14.07
CA GLY A 185 -17.19 4.46 13.17
C GLY A 185 -17.03 4.97 11.74
N LYS A 186 -15.85 5.50 11.35
CA LYS A 186 -15.59 5.96 9.98
C LYS A 186 -15.28 4.81 9.04
N ASN A 187 -15.80 4.87 7.82
CA ASN A 187 -15.33 4.02 6.74
C ASN A 187 -13.97 4.52 6.25
N VAL A 188 -12.94 3.70 6.41
CA VAL A 188 -11.55 4.06 6.10
C VAL A 188 -11.11 3.38 4.83
N MET A 189 -10.70 4.16 3.82
CA MET A 189 -10.07 3.62 2.62
C MET A 189 -8.54 3.67 2.75
N VAL A 190 -7.87 2.55 2.50
CA VAL A 190 -6.40 2.45 2.38
C VAL A 190 -6.07 2.14 0.93
N ALA A 191 -5.57 3.15 0.20
CA ALA A 191 -5.09 2.98 -1.17
C ALA A 191 -3.58 2.82 -1.17
N ALA A 192 -3.10 1.60 -1.45
CA ALA A 192 -1.69 1.25 -1.28
C ALA A 192 -1.22 0.19 -2.30
N HIS A 193 -0.29 -0.67 -1.90
CA HIS A 193 0.46 -1.54 -2.80
C HIS A 193 0.28 -3.02 -2.45
N GLY A 194 0.75 -3.89 -3.35
CA GLY A 194 0.61 -5.32 -3.19
C GLY A 194 1.15 -5.83 -1.85
N ASN A 195 2.40 -5.52 -1.50
CA ASN A 195 2.98 -6.04 -0.25
C ASN A 195 2.52 -5.28 1.00
N SER A 196 2.27 -3.98 0.94
CA SER A 196 1.73 -3.25 2.09
C SER A 196 0.30 -3.73 2.45
N LEU A 197 -0.58 -3.90 1.46
CA LEU A 197 -1.92 -4.46 1.71
C LEU A 197 -1.85 -5.93 2.17
N ARG A 198 -0.94 -6.73 1.61
CA ARG A 198 -0.71 -8.10 2.08
C ARG A 198 -0.23 -8.15 3.53
N ALA A 199 0.69 -7.27 3.92
CA ALA A 199 1.17 -7.18 5.29
C ALA A 199 0.01 -6.85 6.26
N LEU A 200 -0.86 -5.91 5.87
CA LEU A 200 -2.03 -5.55 6.67
C LEU A 200 -3.03 -6.70 6.79
N VAL A 201 -3.39 -7.35 5.67
CA VAL A 201 -4.31 -8.51 5.68
C VAL A 201 -3.73 -9.65 6.49
N LYS A 202 -2.42 -9.95 6.33
CA LYS A 202 -1.74 -10.97 7.14
C LYS A 202 -1.91 -10.71 8.63
N TYR A 203 -1.75 -9.47 9.05
CA TYR A 203 -1.89 -9.07 10.44
C TYR A 203 -3.36 -9.21 10.91
N LEU A 204 -4.32 -8.65 10.17
CA LEU A 204 -5.74 -8.61 10.54
C LEU A 204 -6.37 -10.00 10.59
N ASP A 205 -6.04 -10.86 9.63
CA ASP A 205 -6.59 -12.22 9.53
C ASP A 205 -5.74 -13.25 10.30
N ASN A 206 -4.68 -12.82 10.98
CA ASN A 206 -3.74 -13.68 11.71
C ASN A 206 -3.20 -14.85 10.86
N ILE A 207 -2.89 -14.58 9.58
CA ILE A 207 -2.44 -15.59 8.63
C ILE A 207 -1.01 -16.04 8.98
N SER A 208 -0.78 -17.34 9.10
CA SER A 208 0.55 -17.90 9.37
C SER A 208 1.55 -17.60 8.23
N CYS A 209 2.84 -17.48 8.56
CA CYS A 209 3.89 -17.23 7.54
C CYS A 209 3.97 -18.34 6.48
N LEU A 210 3.63 -19.57 6.83
CA LEU A 210 3.64 -20.72 5.91
C LEU A 210 2.56 -20.64 4.82
N LEU A 211 1.37 -20.10 5.13
CA LEU A 211 0.28 -19.93 4.17
C LEU A 211 0.45 -18.69 3.28
N TYR A 212 1.36 -17.79 3.66
CA TYR A 212 1.47 -16.47 3.05
C TYR A 212 2.32 -16.40 1.78
N THR A 213 2.92 -17.51 1.37
CA THR A 213 3.80 -17.60 0.18
C THR A 213 3.04 -17.77 -1.14
N SER A 214 1.70 -17.86 -1.11
CA SER A 214 0.88 -18.03 -2.32
C SER A 214 0.88 -16.77 -3.21
N PRO A 215 1.01 -16.93 -4.55
CA PRO A 215 1.01 -15.79 -5.48
C PRO A 215 -0.35 -15.07 -5.52
N SER A 216 -0.30 -13.74 -5.66
CA SER A 216 -1.49 -12.94 -5.97
C SER A 216 -1.80 -13.04 -7.47
N PRO A 217 -3.08 -12.98 -7.90
CA PRO A 217 -3.46 -13.06 -9.31
C PRO A 217 -2.84 -12.00 -10.24
N ARG A 218 -2.25 -10.94 -9.70
CA ARG A 218 -1.58 -9.85 -10.46
C ARG A 218 -0.06 -9.84 -10.33
N ASP A 219 0.52 -10.89 -9.77
CA ASP A 219 1.97 -10.96 -9.56
C ASP A 219 2.71 -11.58 -10.72
#